data_282f04bd36b51544b7840fa5f1a71970
#
_entry.id   282f04bd36b51544b7840fa5f1a71970
#
_cell.length_a   1.000
_cell.length_b   1.000
_cell.length_c   1.000
_cell.angle_alpha   90.00
_cell.angle_beta   90.00
_cell.angle_gamma   90.00
#
_symmetry.space_group_name_H-M   'P 1'
#
loop_
_entity.id
_entity.type
_entity.pdbx_description
1 polymer ?
#
loop_
_entity_poly.entity_id
_entity_poly.type
_entity_poly.pdbx_seq_one_letter_code
_entity_poly.pdbx_strand_id
1 'polypeptide(L)'
;MKKTEPSPECCVDYAFQRIGGKYKGRILYSIHRKGVLRYGELKRSITGITAKMLTQTLREMENDKLVYRKVYVEVPPKVEYTLTQSGQKLIPFIEYLKDWVVDLVSSDPGHELNEQHELSGK
;
A
#
# COMPACT_ATOMS: atom_id res chain seq x y z
N MET A 1 33.22 -11.30 7.79
CA MET A 1 32.23 -12.32 7.43
C MET A 1 31.52 -11.95 6.14
N LYS A 2 31.48 -12.88 5.24
CA LYS A 2 30.90 -12.62 3.93
C LYS A 2 29.36 -12.72 4.02
N LYS A 3 28.71 -11.72 3.51
CA LYS A 3 27.26 -11.70 3.50
C LYS A 3 26.74 -12.52 2.33
N THR A 4 25.91 -13.50 2.62
CA THR A 4 25.33 -14.36 1.60
C THR A 4 24.02 -13.75 1.09
N GLU A 5 23.86 -13.69 -0.22
CA GLU A 5 22.60 -13.24 -0.79
C GLU A 5 21.51 -14.28 -0.53
N PRO A 6 20.28 -13.86 -0.20
CA PRO A 6 19.20 -14.80 -0.01
C PRO A 6 18.83 -15.46 -1.32
N SER A 7 18.25 -16.66 -1.23
CA SER A 7 17.78 -17.35 -2.42
C SER A 7 16.64 -16.57 -3.06
N PRO A 8 16.40 -16.76 -4.37
CA PRO A 8 15.27 -16.10 -5.03
C PRO A 8 13.94 -16.40 -4.35
N GLU A 9 13.74 -17.64 -3.94
CA GLU A 9 12.49 -18.04 -3.27
C GLU A 9 12.32 -17.30 -1.95
N CYS A 10 13.39 -17.17 -1.16
CA CYS A 10 13.34 -16.42 0.08
C CYS A 10 13.01 -14.95 -0.15
N CYS A 11 13.56 -14.37 -1.22
CA CYS A 11 13.25 -12.98 -1.57
C CYS A 11 11.79 -12.79 -1.91
N VAL A 12 11.21 -13.71 -2.66
CA VAL A 12 9.80 -13.65 -3.03
C VAL A 12 8.92 -13.76 -1.78
N ASP A 13 9.23 -14.72 -0.93
CA ASP A 13 8.45 -14.91 0.31
C ASP A 13 8.54 -13.68 1.20
N TYR A 14 9.74 -13.15 1.36
CA TYR A 14 9.95 -11.96 2.17
C TYR A 14 9.15 -10.78 1.63
N ALA A 15 9.19 -10.58 0.31
CA ALA A 15 8.48 -9.47 -0.31
C ALA A 15 6.98 -9.56 -0.07
N PHE A 16 6.39 -10.74 -0.31
CA PHE A 16 4.95 -10.87 -0.15
C PHE A 16 4.51 -10.85 1.30
N GLN A 17 5.37 -11.21 2.23
CA GLN A 17 5.07 -11.00 3.65
C GLN A 17 5.00 -9.51 3.99
N ARG A 18 5.81 -8.69 3.33
CA ARG A 18 5.88 -7.25 3.62
C ARG A 18 4.82 -6.43 2.91
N ILE A 19 4.40 -6.86 1.73
CA ILE A 19 3.43 -6.09 0.93
C ILE A 19 2.11 -6.82 0.71
N GLY A 20 2.02 -8.04 1.19
CA GLY A 20 0.80 -8.83 1.07
C GLY A 20 -0.29 -8.33 2.00
N GLY A 21 -1.42 -9.00 1.93
CA GLY A 21 -2.57 -8.60 2.71
C GLY A 21 -3.48 -7.69 1.92
N LYS A 22 -4.56 -7.27 2.57
CA LYS A 22 -5.66 -6.61 1.88
C LYS A 22 -5.40 -5.14 1.57
N TYR A 23 -4.63 -4.45 2.42
CA TYR A 23 -4.62 -3.00 2.36
C TYR A 23 -3.28 -2.34 2.06
N LYS A 24 -2.15 -3.06 2.18
CA LYS A 24 -0.83 -2.43 2.05
C LYS A 24 -0.59 -1.86 0.67
N GLY A 25 -0.91 -2.63 -0.37
CA GLY A 25 -0.78 -2.13 -1.74
C GLY A 25 -1.64 -0.92 -2.01
N ARG A 26 -2.87 -0.92 -1.49
CA ARG A 26 -3.79 0.19 -1.64
C ARG A 26 -3.27 1.45 -0.94
N ILE A 27 -2.70 1.29 0.25
CA ILE A 27 -2.12 2.41 0.99
C ILE A 27 -0.94 3.01 0.23
N LEU A 28 -0.03 2.16 -0.25
CA LEU A 28 1.11 2.61 -1.03
C LEU A 28 0.65 3.41 -2.25
N TYR A 29 -0.31 2.88 -2.97
CA TYR A 29 -0.82 3.53 -4.16
C TYR A 29 -1.49 4.88 -3.84
N SER A 30 -2.28 4.92 -2.78
CA SER A 30 -2.98 6.14 -2.39
C SER A 30 -2.00 7.24 -2.01
N ILE A 31 -0.97 6.91 -1.22
CA ILE A 31 0.03 7.88 -0.84
C ILE A 31 0.81 8.34 -2.07
N HIS A 32 1.15 7.42 -2.97
CA HIS A 32 1.84 7.77 -4.19
C HIS A 32 1.04 8.79 -5.01
N ARG A 33 -0.27 8.57 -5.15
CA ARG A 33 -1.13 9.43 -5.95
C ARG A 33 -1.23 10.84 -5.37
N LYS A 34 -1.25 10.96 -4.04
CA LYS A 34 -1.43 12.24 -3.37
C LYS A 34 -0.12 12.88 -2.91
N GLY A 35 0.93 12.10 -2.78
CA GLY A 35 2.21 12.53 -2.25
C GLY A 35 2.27 12.47 -0.74
N VAL A 36 1.30 13.07 -0.06
CA VAL A 36 1.17 13.08 1.39
C VAL A 36 -0.28 12.81 1.74
N LEU A 37 -0.51 11.93 2.72
CA LEU A 37 -1.85 11.70 3.23
C LEU A 37 -1.83 11.70 4.74
N ARG A 38 -2.88 12.28 5.32
CA ARG A 38 -3.11 12.22 6.76
C ARG A 38 -3.87 10.94 7.09
N TYR A 39 -3.80 10.53 8.35
CA TYR A 39 -4.50 9.34 8.82
C TYR A 39 -5.99 9.37 8.43
N GLY A 40 -6.66 10.48 8.71
CA GLY A 40 -8.09 10.60 8.40
C GLY A 40 -8.38 10.51 6.92
N GLU A 41 -7.50 11.05 6.09
CA GLU A 41 -7.66 10.97 4.64
C GLU A 41 -7.52 9.52 4.15
N LEU A 42 -6.53 8.80 4.70
CA LEU A 42 -6.36 7.37 4.39
C LEU A 42 -7.59 6.58 4.83
N LYS A 43 -8.07 6.84 6.03
CA LYS A 43 -9.25 6.16 6.56
C LYS A 43 -10.46 6.33 5.66
N ARG A 44 -10.67 7.55 5.15
CA ARG A 44 -11.80 7.84 4.26
C ARG A 44 -11.62 7.26 2.87
N SER A 45 -10.38 7.14 2.41
CA SER A 45 -10.10 6.68 1.04
C SER A 45 -10.18 5.17 0.87
N ILE A 46 -10.19 4.42 1.96
CA ILE A 46 -10.18 2.96 1.89
C ILE A 46 -11.46 2.42 2.54
N THR A 47 -12.42 2.08 1.71
CA THR A 47 -13.71 1.60 2.16
C THR A 47 -13.55 0.28 2.92
N GLY A 48 -14.18 0.20 4.08
CA GLY A 48 -14.20 -1.03 4.87
C GLY A 48 -13.05 -1.19 5.83
N ILE A 49 -12.05 -0.32 5.77
CA ILE A 49 -10.94 -0.43 6.72
C ILE A 49 -11.37 0.19 8.06
N THR A 50 -11.12 -0.56 9.14
CA THR A 50 -11.39 -0.04 10.48
C THR A 50 -10.19 0.77 10.96
N ALA A 51 -10.43 1.61 11.96
CA ALA A 51 -9.34 2.38 12.55
C ALA A 51 -8.25 1.46 13.11
N LYS A 52 -8.66 0.35 13.72
CA LYS A 52 -7.72 -0.62 14.26
C LYS A 52 -6.86 -1.24 13.16
N MET A 53 -7.47 -1.64 12.05
CA MET A 53 -6.76 -2.23 10.93
C MET A 53 -5.82 -1.24 10.27
N LEU A 54 -6.26 -0.01 10.09
CA LEU A 54 -5.43 1.03 9.48
C LEU A 54 -4.22 1.33 10.37
N THR A 55 -4.45 1.50 11.66
CA THR A 55 -3.36 1.79 12.59
C THR A 55 -2.33 0.67 12.58
N GLN A 56 -2.80 -0.58 12.66
CA GLN A 56 -1.90 -1.72 12.67
C GLN A 56 -1.12 -1.84 11.36
N THR A 57 -1.82 -1.67 10.24
CA THR A 57 -1.20 -1.78 8.92
C THR A 57 -0.14 -0.69 8.72
N LEU A 58 -0.45 0.55 9.12
CA LEU A 58 0.51 1.64 8.99
C LEU A 58 1.73 1.44 9.88
N ARG A 59 1.55 0.88 11.07
CA ARG A 59 2.69 0.56 11.95
C ARG A 59 3.59 -0.49 11.31
N GLU A 60 3.00 -1.51 10.70
CA GLU A 60 3.78 -2.54 10.02
C GLU A 60 4.55 -1.93 8.84
N MET A 61 3.89 -1.09 8.06
CA MET A 61 4.53 -0.45 6.91
C MET A 61 5.64 0.51 7.32
N GLU A 62 5.45 1.22 8.41
CA GLU A 62 6.50 2.08 8.96
C GLU A 62 7.66 1.24 9.45
N ASN A 63 7.38 0.16 10.16
CA ASN A 63 8.40 -0.74 10.66
C ASN A 63 9.19 -1.39 9.52
N ASP A 64 8.53 -1.68 8.41
CA ASP A 64 9.16 -2.27 7.22
C ASP A 64 9.80 -1.23 6.31
N LYS A 65 9.85 0.02 6.75
CA LYS A 65 10.50 1.13 6.02
C LYS A 65 9.84 1.45 4.68
N LEU A 66 8.55 1.24 4.58
CA LEU A 66 7.79 1.57 3.37
C LEU A 66 7.18 2.97 3.43
N VAL A 67 6.83 3.43 4.62
CA VAL A 67 6.26 4.76 4.82
C VAL A 67 6.96 5.47 5.96
N TYR A 68 6.98 6.81 5.86
CA TYR A 68 7.36 7.69 6.96
C TYR A 68 6.11 8.20 7.64
N ARG A 69 6.19 8.31 8.95
CA ARG A 69 5.15 8.91 9.76
C ARG A 69 5.73 10.16 10.39
N LYS A 70 5.14 11.31 10.07
CA LYS A 70 5.59 12.58 10.62
C LYS A 70 4.50 13.17 11.50
N VAL A 71 4.85 13.43 12.74
CA VAL A 71 3.93 14.03 13.71
C VAL A 71 4.28 15.50 13.86
N TYR A 72 3.27 16.36 13.73
CA TYR A 72 3.43 17.79 13.95
C TYR A 72 2.83 18.11 15.31
N VAL A 73 3.64 18.75 16.16
CA VAL A 73 3.21 19.14 17.50
C VAL A 73 2.47 20.48 17.38
N GLU A 74 1.18 20.37 17.17
CA GLU A 74 0.31 21.53 17.05
C GLU A 74 -1.06 21.18 17.60
N VAL A 75 -1.99 22.13 17.61
CA VAL A 75 -3.34 21.91 18.13
C VAL A 75 -4.33 22.24 17.03
N PRO A 76 -5.07 21.21 16.52
CA PRO A 76 -4.95 19.79 16.86
C PRO A 76 -3.70 19.16 16.26
N PRO A 77 -3.21 18.07 16.82
CA PRO A 77 -2.04 17.41 16.28
C PRO A 77 -2.29 16.88 14.88
N LYS A 78 -1.24 16.92 14.07
CA LYS A 78 -1.31 16.46 12.67
C LYS A 78 -0.32 15.34 12.45
N VAL A 79 -0.75 14.27 11.80
CA VAL A 79 0.11 13.15 11.43
C VAL A 79 0.02 12.94 9.94
N GLU A 80 1.17 12.96 9.28
CA GLU A 80 1.26 12.78 7.84
C GLU A 80 2.05 11.54 7.50
N TYR A 81 1.65 10.88 6.43
CA TYR A 81 2.32 9.69 5.90
C TYR A 81 2.82 9.96 4.49
N THR A 82 4.07 9.64 4.25
CA THR A 82 4.70 9.74 2.93
C THR A 82 5.42 8.44 2.63
N LEU A 83 5.72 8.19 1.36
CA LEU A 83 6.49 7.01 0.99
C LEU A 83 7.97 7.23 1.25
N THR A 84 8.64 6.19 1.72
CA THR A 84 10.10 6.16 1.74
C THR A 84 10.61 5.90 0.32
N GLN A 85 11.91 6.01 0.14
CA GLN A 85 12.52 5.62 -1.13
C GLN A 85 12.21 4.15 -1.44
N SER A 86 12.26 3.30 -0.43
CA SER A 86 11.93 1.88 -0.58
C SER A 86 10.47 1.69 -0.99
N GLY A 87 9.55 2.42 -0.35
CA GLY A 87 8.14 2.37 -0.72
C GLY A 87 7.91 2.82 -2.15
N GLN A 88 8.59 3.89 -2.57
CA GLN A 88 8.46 4.38 -3.93
C GLN A 88 8.96 3.38 -4.97
N LYS A 89 9.96 2.59 -4.63
CA LYS A 89 10.47 1.57 -5.54
C LYS A 89 9.46 0.46 -5.82
N LEU A 90 8.45 0.31 -4.97
CA LEU A 90 7.40 -0.68 -5.19
C LEU A 90 6.29 -0.17 -6.09
N ILE A 91 6.23 1.13 -6.36
CA ILE A 91 5.15 1.69 -7.16
C ILE A 91 5.13 1.13 -8.58
N PRO A 92 6.27 0.97 -9.29
CA PRO A 92 6.23 0.34 -10.62
C PRO A 92 5.61 -1.06 -10.60
N PHE A 93 5.85 -1.83 -9.55
CA PHE A 93 5.24 -3.14 -9.40
C PHE A 93 3.72 -3.02 -9.24
N ILE A 94 3.26 -2.07 -8.43
CA ILE A 94 1.83 -1.85 -8.21
C ILE A 94 1.17 -1.38 -9.51
N GLU A 95 1.83 -0.49 -10.25
CA GLU A 95 1.34 -0.04 -11.56
C GLU A 95 1.27 -1.22 -12.53
N TYR A 96 2.26 -2.09 -12.51
CA TYR A 96 2.25 -3.28 -13.34
C TYR A 96 1.04 -4.16 -13.01
N LEU A 97 0.77 -4.37 -11.73
CA LEU A 97 -0.39 -5.19 -11.33
C LEU A 97 -1.71 -4.53 -11.75
N LYS A 98 -1.80 -3.22 -11.64
CA LYS A 98 -2.97 -2.48 -12.09
C LYS A 98 -3.19 -2.70 -13.59
N ASP A 99 -2.13 -2.55 -14.37
CA ASP A 99 -2.22 -2.74 -15.82
C ASP A 99 -2.56 -4.18 -16.18
N TRP A 100 -2.01 -5.13 -15.44
CA TRP A 100 -2.32 -6.54 -15.61
C TRP A 100 -3.82 -6.80 -15.45
N VAL A 101 -4.44 -6.17 -14.46
CA VAL A 101 -5.89 -6.32 -14.25
C VAL A 101 -6.67 -5.69 -15.39
N VAL A 102 -6.25 -4.51 -15.85
CA VAL A 102 -6.90 -3.82 -16.97
C VAL A 102 -6.86 -4.71 -18.21
N ASP A 103 -5.70 -5.29 -18.51
CA ASP A 103 -5.55 -6.18 -19.65
C ASP A 103 -6.41 -7.43 -19.51
N LEU A 104 -6.48 -7.99 -18.32
CA LEU A 104 -7.29 -9.17 -18.04
C LEU A 104 -8.77 -8.89 -18.32
N VAL A 105 -9.27 -7.77 -17.84
CA VAL A 105 -10.66 -7.38 -18.05
C VAL A 105 -10.94 -7.09 -19.53
N SER A 106 -10.00 -6.45 -20.22
CA SER A 106 -10.17 -6.10 -21.62
C SER A 106 -10.13 -7.31 -22.55
N SER A 107 -9.31 -8.32 -22.24
CA SER A 107 -9.17 -9.50 -23.10
C SER A 107 -10.20 -10.58 -22.80
N ASP A 108 -10.91 -10.47 -21.70
CA ASP A 108 -11.97 -11.41 -21.33
C ASP A 108 -13.21 -10.61 -20.92
N PRO A 109 -14.12 -10.32 -21.89
CA PRO A 109 -15.31 -9.51 -21.60
C PRO A 109 -16.23 -10.13 -20.54
N GLY A 110 -16.11 -11.44 -20.28
CA GLY A 110 -16.88 -12.07 -19.23
C GLY A 110 -16.28 -11.95 -17.86
N HIS A 111 -15.06 -11.43 -17.78
CA HIS A 111 -14.37 -11.25 -16.52
C HIS A 111 -14.79 -9.93 -15.88
N GLU A 112 -15.26 -9.99 -14.66
CA GLU A 112 -15.72 -8.81 -13.95
C GLU A 112 -14.96 -8.62 -12.66
N LEU A 113 -14.71 -7.36 -12.32
CA LEU A 113 -14.15 -7.02 -11.03
C LEU A 113 -15.23 -7.17 -9.97
N ASN A 114 -14.81 -7.49 -8.75
CA ASN A 114 -15.72 -7.55 -7.63
C ASN A 114 -16.27 -6.15 -7.37
N GLU A 115 -17.60 -6.02 -7.37
CA GLU A 115 -18.24 -4.73 -7.18
C GLU A 115 -17.86 -4.04 -5.88
N GLN A 116 -17.62 -4.81 -4.83
CA GLN A 116 -17.20 -4.24 -3.56
C GLN A 116 -15.85 -3.56 -3.69
N HIS A 117 -14.98 -4.10 -4.54
CA HIS A 117 -13.69 -3.48 -4.80
C HIS A 117 -13.85 -2.20 -5.61
N GLU A 118 -14.74 -2.20 -6.60
CA GLU A 118 -15.03 -1.00 -7.37
C GLU A 118 -15.59 0.09 -6.48
N LEU A 119 -16.54 -0.26 -5.62
CA LEU A 119 -17.16 0.68 -4.71
C LEU A 119 -16.18 1.20 -3.68
N SER A 120 -15.23 0.39 -3.25
CA SER A 120 -14.23 0.81 -2.28
C SER A 120 -13.26 1.83 -2.87
N GLY A 121 -13.23 1.97 -4.18
CA GLY A 121 -12.43 3.00 -4.83
C GLY A 121 -13.07 4.37 -4.87
N LYS A 122 -14.29 4.48 -4.43
CA LYS A 122 -15.02 5.75 -4.47
C LYS A 122 -14.71 6.67 -3.32
#